data_53b984d3b10225d469255fb1a6113364
#
_entry.id   53b984d3b10225d469255fb1a6113364
#
_cell.length_a   1.000
_cell.length_b   1.000
_cell.length_c   1.000
_cell.angle_alpha   90.00
_cell.angle_beta   90.00
_cell.angle_gamma   90.00
#
_symmetry.space_group_name_H-M   'P 1'
#
loop_
_entity.id
_entity.type
_entity.pdbx_description
1 polymer ?
#
loop_
_entity_poly.entity_id
_entity_poly.type
_entity_poly.pdbx_seq_one_letter_code
_entity_poly.pdbx_strand_id
1 'polypeptide(L)'
;MQAAPTGIGRAGIGARLAALRLREGDPAGSLAALSASTTTDAPPELIERRTLLFVDANARRGDSDRALTALGTLNTPAADEARATLQERANDWPAAERALSDYATKTVPREGKLDDGQRRTLLRLATAAARAGDEVTLASLREREAVRMETGPLADMFRLLTADQVRGVADLKRSGQEAALARGIPTQLKALQPMARPTP
;
A
#
# COMPACT_ATOMS: atom_id res chain seq x y z
N MET A 1 -30.47 15.34 31.38
CA MET A 1 -30.23 13.95 30.93
C MET A 1 -29.82 13.97 29.46
N GLN A 2 -28.57 13.67 29.12
CA GLN A 2 -28.17 13.50 27.73
C GLN A 2 -28.71 12.14 27.23
N ALA A 3 -29.41 12.16 26.11
CA ALA A 3 -29.90 10.95 25.48
C ALA A 3 -28.73 10.01 25.14
N ALA A 4 -28.89 8.70 25.41
CA ALA A 4 -27.89 7.72 24.98
C ALA A 4 -27.67 7.84 23.46
N PRO A 5 -26.41 7.77 22.98
CA PRO A 5 -26.14 7.89 21.54
C PRO A 5 -26.89 6.81 20.76
N THR A 6 -27.45 7.18 19.61
CA THR A 6 -28.08 6.22 18.67
C THR A 6 -27.07 5.14 18.26
N GLY A 7 -27.54 4.01 17.71
CA GLY A 7 -26.66 2.94 17.23
C GLY A 7 -25.53 3.45 16.34
N ILE A 8 -25.84 4.36 15.39
CA ILE A 8 -24.86 5.01 14.51
C ILE A 8 -23.86 5.89 15.29
N GLY A 9 -24.38 6.72 16.23
CA GLY A 9 -23.54 7.57 17.08
C GLY A 9 -22.56 6.73 17.92
N ARG A 10 -23.05 5.63 18.51
CA ARG A 10 -22.21 4.69 19.27
C ARG A 10 -21.16 4.02 18.39
N ALA A 11 -21.50 3.61 17.16
CA ALA A 11 -20.56 3.05 16.21
C ALA A 11 -19.47 4.05 15.80
N GLY A 12 -19.83 5.31 15.62
CA GLY A 12 -18.88 6.39 15.33
C GLY A 12 -17.92 6.66 16.49
N ILE A 13 -18.40 6.68 17.72
CA ILE A 13 -17.57 6.80 18.94
C ILE A 13 -16.64 5.61 19.06
N GLY A 14 -17.15 4.38 18.87
CA GLY A 14 -16.35 3.17 18.89
C GLY A 14 -15.24 3.16 17.85
N ALA A 15 -15.49 3.64 16.63
CA ALA A 15 -14.46 3.80 15.61
C ALA A 15 -13.37 4.80 16.01
N ARG A 16 -13.74 5.92 16.64
CA ARG A 16 -12.75 6.89 17.17
C ARG A 16 -11.91 6.30 18.29
N LEU A 17 -12.54 5.59 19.22
CA LEU A 17 -11.83 4.91 20.31
C LEU A 17 -10.89 3.82 19.76
N ALA A 18 -11.34 3.03 18.79
CA ALA A 18 -10.50 2.02 18.14
C ALA A 18 -9.26 2.64 17.48
N ALA A 19 -9.44 3.76 16.76
CA ALA A 19 -8.33 4.48 16.16
C ALA A 19 -7.33 5.04 17.22
N LEU A 20 -7.84 5.50 18.37
CA LEU A 20 -7.00 5.95 19.48
C LEU A 20 -6.19 4.78 20.06
N ARG A 21 -6.83 3.63 20.33
CA ARG A 21 -6.17 2.43 20.83
C ARG A 21 -5.06 1.92 19.90
N LEU A 22 -5.28 1.99 18.58
CA LEU A 22 -4.25 1.64 17.60
C LEU A 22 -3.04 2.58 17.67
N ARG A 23 -3.25 3.87 17.89
CA ARG A 23 -2.15 4.84 18.08
C ARG A 23 -1.39 4.61 19.38
N GLU A 24 -2.07 4.15 20.42
CA GLU A 24 -1.47 3.75 21.71
C GLU A 24 -0.76 2.39 21.64
N GLY A 25 -0.80 1.68 20.51
CA GLY A 25 -0.22 0.35 20.36
C GLY A 25 -1.05 -0.76 21.00
N ASP A 26 -2.35 -0.54 21.22
CA ASP A 26 -3.30 -1.49 21.79
C ASP A 26 -4.30 -2.02 20.73
N PRO A 27 -3.90 -2.95 19.87
CA PRO A 27 -4.80 -3.53 18.86
C PRO A 27 -5.91 -4.37 19.49
N ALA A 28 -5.72 -4.96 20.68
CA ALA A 28 -6.76 -5.72 21.36
C ALA A 28 -7.87 -4.79 21.87
N GLY A 29 -7.52 -3.67 22.49
CA GLY A 29 -8.45 -2.62 22.89
C GLY A 29 -9.19 -2.00 21.70
N SER A 30 -8.53 -1.88 20.54
CA SER A 30 -9.18 -1.45 19.30
C SER A 30 -10.29 -2.40 18.88
N LEU A 31 -10.01 -3.70 18.82
CA LEU A 31 -11.01 -4.72 18.47
C LEU A 31 -12.15 -4.75 19.47
N ALA A 32 -11.88 -4.63 20.77
CA ALA A 32 -12.91 -4.53 21.80
C ALA A 32 -13.82 -3.32 21.61
N ALA A 33 -13.26 -2.13 21.31
CA ALA A 33 -14.02 -0.91 21.04
C ALA A 33 -14.95 -1.06 19.81
N LEU A 34 -14.45 -1.67 18.74
CA LEU A 34 -15.24 -1.97 17.55
C LEU A 34 -16.38 -2.94 17.86
N SER A 35 -16.11 -4.03 18.58
CA SER A 35 -17.11 -5.04 18.94
C SER A 35 -18.21 -4.46 19.84
N ALA A 36 -17.87 -3.71 20.88
CA ALA A 36 -18.81 -3.11 21.82
C ALA A 36 -19.74 -2.04 21.19
N SER A 37 -19.41 -1.57 19.99
CA SER A 37 -20.12 -0.51 19.27
C SER A 37 -20.70 -0.95 17.93
N THR A 38 -20.99 -2.24 17.77
CA THR A 38 -21.58 -2.78 16.53
C THR A 38 -22.98 -2.22 16.28
N THR A 39 -23.29 -1.96 15.00
CA THR A 39 -24.62 -1.56 14.52
C THR A 39 -24.85 -2.09 13.12
N THR A 40 -26.10 -2.39 12.80
CA THR A 40 -26.53 -2.86 11.46
C THR A 40 -26.76 -1.72 10.47
N ASP A 41 -27.06 -0.51 10.97
CA ASP A 41 -27.56 0.61 10.16
C ASP A 41 -26.49 1.70 9.95
N ALA A 42 -25.20 1.32 9.93
CA ALA A 42 -24.12 2.28 9.72
C ALA A 42 -24.05 2.71 8.24
N PRO A 43 -23.77 4.00 7.96
CA PRO A 43 -23.47 4.46 6.62
C PRO A 43 -22.24 3.73 6.03
N PRO A 44 -22.16 3.57 4.68
CA PRO A 44 -21.07 2.85 4.02
C PRO A 44 -19.67 3.35 4.42
N GLU A 45 -19.48 4.66 4.55
CA GLU A 45 -18.21 5.26 4.94
C GLU A 45 -17.80 4.90 6.37
N LEU A 46 -18.77 4.76 7.27
CA LEU A 46 -18.50 4.33 8.64
C LEU A 46 -18.20 2.83 8.69
N ILE A 47 -18.89 2.03 7.87
CA ILE A 47 -18.62 0.58 7.74
C ILE A 47 -17.18 0.40 7.23
N GLU A 48 -16.81 1.06 6.13
CA GLU A 48 -15.46 0.99 5.57
C GLU A 48 -14.40 1.40 6.60
N ARG A 49 -14.57 2.56 7.24
CA ARG A 49 -13.66 3.03 8.27
C ARG A 49 -13.47 2.02 9.39
N ARG A 50 -14.56 1.43 9.88
CA ARG A 50 -14.52 0.40 10.94
C ARG A 50 -13.83 -0.86 10.46
N THR A 51 -14.09 -1.28 9.23
CA THR A 51 -13.41 -2.43 8.60
C THR A 51 -11.91 -2.19 8.49
N LEU A 52 -11.46 -1.01 8.03
CA LEU A 52 -10.04 -0.70 7.94
C LEU A 52 -9.35 -0.67 9.31
N LEU A 53 -10.01 -0.16 10.36
CA LEU A 53 -9.51 -0.23 11.73
C LEU A 53 -9.42 -1.68 12.25
N PHE A 54 -10.40 -2.51 11.93
CA PHE A 54 -10.39 -3.93 12.26
C PHE A 54 -9.24 -4.66 11.56
N VAL A 55 -9.00 -4.34 10.29
CA VAL A 55 -7.90 -4.85 9.46
C VAL A 55 -6.54 -4.48 10.07
N ASP A 56 -6.32 -3.18 10.39
CA ASP A 56 -5.06 -2.73 10.99
C ASP A 56 -4.82 -3.39 12.36
N ALA A 57 -5.86 -3.53 13.19
CA ALA A 57 -5.75 -4.20 14.48
C ALA A 57 -5.34 -5.67 14.35
N ASN A 58 -5.96 -6.42 13.42
CA ASN A 58 -5.61 -7.83 13.19
C ASN A 58 -4.22 -7.96 12.56
N ALA A 59 -3.86 -7.10 11.61
CA ALA A 59 -2.53 -7.08 11.01
C ALA A 59 -1.41 -6.86 12.04
N ARG A 60 -1.62 -5.98 13.03
CA ARG A 60 -0.67 -5.75 14.14
C ARG A 60 -0.58 -6.92 15.11
N ARG A 61 -1.60 -7.76 15.18
CA ARG A 61 -1.62 -9.00 15.97
C ARG A 61 -1.04 -10.20 15.22
N GLY A 62 -0.68 -10.03 13.94
CA GLY A 62 -0.20 -11.11 13.09
C GLY A 62 -1.30 -11.98 12.47
N ASP A 63 -2.58 -11.59 12.60
CA ASP A 63 -3.73 -12.31 12.07
C ASP A 63 -4.10 -11.78 10.67
N SER A 64 -3.21 -12.03 9.71
CA SER A 64 -3.33 -11.53 8.34
C SER A 64 -4.52 -12.13 7.59
N ASP A 65 -4.84 -13.40 7.82
CA ASP A 65 -5.96 -14.09 7.17
C ASP A 65 -7.30 -13.46 7.55
N ARG A 66 -7.45 -13.16 8.84
CA ARG A 66 -8.64 -12.49 9.35
C ARG A 66 -8.77 -11.06 8.83
N ALA A 67 -7.63 -10.35 8.70
CA ALA A 67 -7.59 -9.02 8.11
C ALA A 67 -8.00 -9.06 6.62
N LEU A 68 -7.44 -9.97 5.83
CA LEU A 68 -7.78 -10.14 4.41
C LEU A 68 -9.25 -10.54 4.22
N THR A 69 -9.76 -11.46 5.04
CA THR A 69 -11.17 -11.85 5.03
C THR A 69 -12.09 -10.67 5.31
N ALA A 70 -11.74 -9.81 6.26
CA ALA A 70 -12.54 -8.63 6.61
C ALA A 70 -12.57 -7.57 5.49
N LEU A 71 -11.50 -7.44 4.71
CA LEU A 71 -11.50 -6.58 3.52
C LEU A 71 -12.51 -7.09 2.48
N GLY A 72 -12.69 -8.41 2.37
CA GLY A 72 -13.70 -9.03 1.52
C GLY A 72 -13.72 -8.43 0.12
N THR A 73 -14.90 -7.97 -0.30
CA THR A 73 -15.16 -7.35 -1.61
C THR A 73 -15.11 -5.82 -1.60
N LEU A 74 -14.60 -5.19 -0.53
CA LEU A 74 -14.43 -3.74 -0.52
C LEU A 74 -13.56 -3.30 -1.69
N ASN A 75 -14.12 -2.43 -2.54
CA ASN A 75 -13.50 -1.96 -3.76
C ASN A 75 -13.16 -0.46 -3.67
N THR A 76 -12.45 -0.08 -2.62
CA THR A 76 -12.00 1.30 -2.40
C THR A 76 -10.48 1.38 -2.43
N PRO A 77 -9.90 2.55 -2.76
CA PRO A 77 -8.44 2.71 -2.73
C PRO A 77 -7.83 2.31 -1.39
N ALA A 78 -8.47 2.66 -0.28
CA ALA A 78 -7.96 2.33 1.05
C ALA A 78 -7.97 0.81 1.33
N ALA A 79 -8.98 0.09 0.83
CA ALA A 79 -9.03 -1.36 0.94
C ALA A 79 -7.97 -2.05 0.07
N ASP A 80 -7.72 -1.54 -1.14
CA ASP A 80 -6.68 -2.09 -2.03
C ASP A 80 -5.28 -1.86 -1.45
N GLU A 81 -5.01 -0.67 -0.89
CA GLU A 81 -3.75 -0.38 -0.21
C GLU A 81 -3.52 -1.28 1.01
N ALA A 82 -4.57 -1.49 1.82
CA ALA A 82 -4.50 -2.38 2.96
C ALA A 82 -4.25 -3.83 2.53
N ARG A 83 -4.91 -4.29 1.46
CA ARG A 83 -4.71 -5.62 0.84
C ARG A 83 -3.28 -5.79 0.38
N ALA A 84 -2.77 -4.83 -0.40
CA ALA A 84 -1.41 -4.82 -0.89
C ALA A 84 -0.39 -4.91 0.26
N THR A 85 -0.57 -4.10 1.29
CA THR A 85 0.33 -4.07 2.45
C THR A 85 0.36 -5.40 3.21
N LEU A 86 -0.80 -6.06 3.37
CA LEU A 86 -0.87 -7.39 4.00
C LEU A 86 -0.16 -8.45 3.18
N GLN A 87 -0.35 -8.44 1.86
CA GLN A 87 0.24 -9.40 0.93
C GLN A 87 1.74 -9.18 0.75
N GLU A 88 2.22 -7.92 0.72
CA GLU A 88 3.65 -7.59 0.76
C GLU A 88 4.33 -8.16 2.01
N ARG A 89 3.70 -8.02 3.20
CA ARG A 89 4.21 -8.58 4.45
C ARG A 89 4.24 -10.11 4.46
N ALA A 90 3.27 -10.73 3.81
CA ALA A 90 3.21 -12.19 3.63
C ALA A 90 4.16 -12.70 2.54
N ASN A 91 4.83 -11.81 1.79
CA ASN A 91 5.61 -12.12 0.58
C ASN A 91 4.79 -12.81 -0.52
N ASP A 92 3.46 -12.63 -0.52
CA ASP A 92 2.59 -13.04 -1.64
C ASP A 92 2.63 -11.97 -2.73
N TRP A 93 3.72 -11.97 -3.49
CA TRP A 93 3.99 -10.94 -4.48
C TRP A 93 2.99 -10.90 -5.63
N PRO A 94 2.50 -12.05 -6.16
CA PRO A 94 1.46 -12.03 -7.18
C PRO A 94 0.14 -11.42 -6.70
N ALA A 95 -0.23 -11.64 -5.44
CA ALA A 95 -1.42 -11.04 -4.87
C ALA A 95 -1.21 -9.55 -4.52
N ALA A 96 -0.02 -9.18 -4.01
CA ALA A 96 0.36 -7.79 -3.75
C ALA A 96 0.36 -6.95 -5.04
N GLU A 97 0.90 -7.49 -6.14
CA GLU A 97 0.92 -6.85 -7.45
C GLU A 97 -0.51 -6.54 -7.93
N ARG A 98 -1.42 -7.51 -7.87
CA ARG A 98 -2.84 -7.29 -8.25
C ARG A 98 -3.48 -6.19 -7.42
N ALA A 99 -3.31 -6.21 -6.10
CA ALA A 99 -3.87 -5.19 -5.21
C ALA A 99 -3.26 -3.80 -5.47
N LEU A 100 -1.95 -3.71 -5.75
CA LEU A 100 -1.28 -2.47 -6.11
C LEU A 100 -1.71 -1.95 -7.49
N SER A 101 -1.99 -2.83 -8.44
CA SER A 101 -2.52 -2.47 -9.76
C SER A 101 -3.90 -1.85 -9.65
N ASP A 102 -4.80 -2.45 -8.83
CA ASP A 102 -6.12 -1.90 -8.54
C ASP A 102 -6.02 -0.54 -7.83
N TYR A 103 -5.14 -0.43 -6.85
CA TYR A 103 -4.87 0.83 -6.14
C TYR A 103 -4.34 1.91 -7.08
N ALA A 104 -3.33 1.59 -7.90
CA ALA A 104 -2.76 2.53 -8.86
C ALA A 104 -3.78 3.00 -9.90
N THR A 105 -4.64 2.10 -10.39
CA THR A 105 -5.69 2.43 -11.35
C THR A 105 -6.67 3.48 -10.80
N LYS A 106 -6.91 3.48 -9.49
CA LYS A 106 -7.83 4.39 -8.81
C LYS A 106 -7.17 5.70 -8.36
N THR A 107 -5.84 5.70 -8.12
CA THR A 107 -5.15 6.82 -7.44
C THR A 107 -4.12 7.53 -8.30
N VAL A 108 -3.61 6.88 -9.35
CA VAL A 108 -2.62 7.46 -10.26
C VAL A 108 -3.32 7.96 -11.52
N PRO A 109 -3.28 9.26 -11.83
CA PRO A 109 -3.88 9.79 -13.05
C PRO A 109 -3.17 9.23 -14.28
N ARG A 110 -3.90 9.05 -15.37
CA ARG A 110 -3.35 8.52 -16.63
C ARG A 110 -2.33 9.46 -17.28
N GLU A 111 -2.45 10.75 -17.05
CA GLU A 111 -1.64 11.81 -17.67
C GLU A 111 -1.22 12.86 -16.64
N GLY A 112 -0.27 13.70 -17.01
CA GLY A 112 0.21 14.78 -16.17
C GLY A 112 1.36 14.41 -15.23
N LYS A 113 1.74 15.35 -14.39
CA LYS A 113 2.83 15.16 -13.43
C LYS A 113 2.36 14.29 -12.26
N LEU A 114 3.26 13.42 -11.81
CA LEU A 114 3.04 12.59 -10.62
C LEU A 114 3.49 13.33 -9.36
N ASP A 115 2.68 13.23 -8.31
CA ASP A 115 3.13 13.59 -6.97
C ASP A 115 4.00 12.47 -6.35
N ASP A 116 4.58 12.72 -5.18
CA ASP A 116 5.47 11.77 -4.52
C ASP A 116 4.74 10.52 -4.02
N GLY A 117 3.46 10.63 -3.67
CA GLY A 117 2.62 9.49 -3.29
C GLY A 117 2.40 8.55 -4.48
N GLN A 118 2.02 9.10 -5.61
CA GLN A 118 1.80 8.38 -6.86
C GLN A 118 3.09 7.72 -7.37
N ARG A 119 4.23 8.42 -7.28
CA ARG A 119 5.54 7.84 -7.62
C ARG A 119 5.88 6.64 -6.73
N ARG A 120 5.62 6.74 -5.42
CA ARG A 120 5.81 5.61 -4.49
C ARG A 120 4.89 4.44 -4.83
N THR A 121 3.64 4.71 -5.19
CA THR A 121 2.68 3.67 -5.61
C THR A 121 3.19 2.91 -6.84
N LEU A 122 3.63 3.63 -7.87
CA LEU A 122 4.18 3.01 -9.09
C LEU A 122 5.45 2.21 -8.80
N LEU A 123 6.32 2.70 -7.91
CA LEU A 123 7.52 1.97 -7.52
C LEU A 123 7.17 0.69 -6.73
N ARG A 124 6.19 0.75 -5.81
CA ARG A 124 5.70 -0.45 -5.09
C ARG A 124 5.15 -1.48 -6.06
N LEU A 125 4.34 -1.04 -7.03
CA LEU A 125 3.79 -1.92 -8.07
C LEU A 125 4.91 -2.55 -8.91
N ALA A 126 5.89 -1.78 -9.36
CA ALA A 126 7.05 -2.31 -10.09
C ALA A 126 7.86 -3.30 -9.22
N THR A 127 8.00 -3.03 -7.93
CA THR A 127 8.69 -3.94 -6.99
C THR A 127 7.92 -5.25 -6.83
N ALA A 128 6.60 -5.20 -6.67
CA ALA A 128 5.77 -6.38 -6.53
C ALA A 128 5.79 -7.23 -7.83
N ALA A 129 5.65 -6.59 -8.99
CA ALA A 129 5.74 -7.25 -10.30
C ALA A 129 7.11 -7.92 -10.52
N ALA A 130 8.22 -7.22 -10.18
CA ALA A 130 9.55 -7.80 -10.29
C ALA A 130 9.74 -9.03 -9.39
N ARG A 131 9.20 -8.98 -8.16
CA ARG A 131 9.24 -10.11 -7.22
C ARG A 131 8.28 -11.25 -7.59
N ALA A 132 7.18 -10.93 -8.26
CA ALA A 132 6.25 -11.90 -8.83
C ALA A 132 6.79 -12.54 -10.12
N GLY A 133 7.81 -11.95 -10.75
CA GLY A 133 8.32 -12.37 -12.07
C GLY A 133 7.40 -11.97 -13.22
N ASP A 134 6.53 -10.97 -13.03
CA ASP A 134 5.62 -10.50 -14.07
C ASP A 134 6.31 -9.46 -14.98
N GLU A 135 6.97 -9.99 -16.03
CA GLU A 135 7.63 -9.18 -17.05
C GLU A 135 6.64 -8.33 -17.87
N VAL A 136 5.40 -8.79 -18.01
CA VAL A 136 4.37 -8.09 -18.81
C VAL A 136 3.96 -6.80 -18.09
N THR A 137 3.69 -6.89 -16.80
CA THR A 137 3.39 -5.71 -15.98
C THR A 137 4.58 -4.74 -15.94
N LEU A 138 5.82 -5.24 -15.80
CA LEU A 138 7.02 -4.38 -15.81
C LEU A 138 7.22 -3.65 -17.15
N ALA A 139 7.06 -4.36 -18.27
CA ALA A 139 7.15 -3.75 -19.61
C ALA A 139 6.06 -2.67 -19.80
N SER A 140 4.83 -2.97 -19.41
CA SER A 140 3.71 -2.02 -19.47
C SER A 140 3.95 -0.77 -18.60
N LEU A 141 4.48 -0.94 -17.38
CA LEU A 141 4.84 0.18 -16.51
C LEU A 141 5.94 1.04 -17.13
N ARG A 142 6.96 0.43 -17.70
CA ARG A 142 8.03 1.15 -18.40
C ARG A 142 7.47 1.97 -19.55
N GLU A 143 6.67 1.35 -20.42
CA GLU A 143 6.12 2.02 -21.60
C GLU A 143 5.26 3.24 -21.23
N ARG A 144 4.42 3.13 -20.23
CA ARG A 144 3.48 4.18 -19.85
C ARG A 144 4.08 5.24 -18.93
N GLU A 145 4.97 4.85 -18.03
CA GLU A 145 5.37 5.70 -16.91
C GLU A 145 6.84 6.16 -16.94
N ALA A 146 7.67 5.66 -17.87
CA ALA A 146 9.11 5.99 -17.89
C ALA A 146 9.38 7.49 -17.90
N VAL A 147 8.70 8.24 -18.78
CA VAL A 147 8.86 9.69 -18.88
C VAL A 147 8.40 10.41 -17.62
N ARG A 148 7.31 9.97 -17.01
CA ARG A 148 6.72 10.56 -15.79
C ARG A 148 7.54 10.23 -14.54
N MET A 149 8.29 9.13 -14.57
CA MET A 149 9.18 8.65 -13.51
C MET A 149 10.65 9.00 -13.75
N GLU A 150 10.98 9.75 -14.82
CA GLU A 150 12.37 10.07 -15.24
C GLU A 150 13.14 10.88 -14.21
N THR A 151 12.46 11.68 -13.40
CA THR A 151 13.08 12.60 -12.45
C THR A 151 12.67 12.30 -11.01
N GLY A 152 13.53 12.70 -10.08
CA GLY A 152 13.29 12.56 -8.63
C GLY A 152 13.97 11.35 -8.01
N PRO A 153 13.87 11.19 -6.69
CA PRO A 153 14.68 10.24 -5.92
C PRO A 153 14.36 8.76 -6.21
N LEU A 154 13.23 8.47 -6.86
CA LEU A 154 12.78 7.11 -7.18
C LEU A 154 13.04 6.72 -8.64
N ALA A 155 13.54 7.64 -9.49
CA ALA A 155 13.72 7.46 -10.92
C ALA A 155 14.64 6.27 -11.26
N ASP A 156 15.81 6.23 -10.62
CA ASP A 156 16.81 5.20 -10.90
C ASP A 156 16.34 3.80 -10.48
N MET A 157 15.65 3.73 -9.33
CA MET A 157 15.09 2.46 -8.86
C MET A 157 13.97 1.96 -9.77
N PHE A 158 13.07 2.86 -10.21
CA PHE A 158 12.01 2.50 -11.14
C PHE A 158 12.59 2.01 -12.48
N ARG A 159 13.59 2.73 -13.02
CA ARG A 159 14.28 2.35 -14.25
C ARG A 159 14.94 0.97 -14.14
N LEU A 160 15.60 0.70 -13.00
CA LEU A 160 16.24 -0.58 -12.76
C LEU A 160 15.23 -1.73 -12.71
N LEU A 161 14.13 -1.57 -11.97
CA LEU A 161 13.10 -2.60 -11.82
C LEU A 161 12.36 -2.90 -13.13
N THR A 162 12.16 -1.88 -13.97
CA THR A 162 11.43 -2.01 -15.24
C THR A 162 12.34 -2.23 -16.45
N ALA A 163 13.67 -2.36 -16.25
CA ALA A 163 14.60 -2.66 -17.33
C ALA A 163 14.33 -4.04 -17.95
N ASP A 164 14.59 -4.16 -19.26
CA ASP A 164 14.51 -5.46 -19.90
C ASP A 164 15.55 -6.42 -19.32
N GLN A 165 15.20 -7.66 -19.17
CA GLN A 165 16.16 -8.68 -18.72
C GLN A 165 17.32 -8.80 -19.71
N VAL A 166 18.53 -8.94 -19.17
CA VAL A 166 19.72 -9.21 -19.96
C VAL A 166 19.64 -10.62 -20.54
N ARG A 167 19.42 -10.73 -21.86
CA ARG A 167 19.24 -12.02 -22.54
C ARG A 167 20.43 -12.43 -23.39
N GLY A 168 21.48 -11.57 -23.52
CA GLY A 168 22.61 -11.88 -24.38
C GLY A 168 23.84 -11.00 -24.18
N VAL A 169 24.92 -11.35 -24.89
CA VAL A 169 26.22 -10.66 -24.82
C VAL A 169 26.11 -9.18 -25.27
N ALA A 170 25.16 -8.88 -26.17
CA ALA A 170 24.89 -7.50 -26.60
C ALA A 170 24.42 -6.58 -25.46
N ASP A 171 23.81 -7.16 -24.42
CA ASP A 171 23.26 -6.40 -23.27
C ASP A 171 24.28 -6.17 -22.16
N LEU A 172 25.53 -6.67 -22.29
CA LEU A 172 26.57 -6.52 -21.24
C LEU A 172 26.91 -5.06 -20.89
N LYS A 173 26.87 -4.17 -21.88
CA LYS A 173 27.09 -2.73 -21.61
C LYS A 173 25.97 -2.15 -20.75
N ARG A 174 24.74 -2.57 -20.99
CA ARG A 174 23.55 -2.15 -20.24
C ARG A 174 23.57 -2.73 -18.84
N SER A 175 23.93 -4.00 -18.66
CA SER A 175 24.06 -4.62 -17.33
C SER A 175 25.13 -3.95 -16.48
N GLY A 176 26.20 -3.45 -17.07
CA GLY A 176 27.21 -2.63 -16.37
C GLY A 176 26.65 -1.30 -15.83
N GLN A 177 25.80 -0.63 -16.60
CA GLN A 177 25.11 0.60 -16.16
C GLN A 177 24.07 0.31 -15.06
N GLU A 178 23.29 -0.75 -15.21
CA GLU A 178 22.31 -1.21 -14.23
C GLU A 178 22.98 -1.59 -12.89
N ALA A 179 24.12 -2.27 -12.94
CA ALA A 179 24.91 -2.59 -11.75
C ALA A 179 25.50 -1.33 -11.08
N ALA A 180 25.80 -0.29 -11.83
CA ALA A 180 26.24 1.01 -11.28
C ALA A 180 25.08 1.73 -10.59
N LEU A 181 23.89 1.72 -11.19
CA LEU A 181 22.66 2.27 -10.58
C LEU A 181 22.28 1.52 -9.28
N ALA A 182 22.33 0.19 -9.32
CA ALA A 182 22.00 -0.64 -8.15
C ALA A 182 22.91 -0.34 -6.95
N ARG A 183 24.19 -0.01 -7.18
CA ARG A 183 25.11 0.39 -6.11
C ARG A 183 24.74 1.72 -5.43
N GLY A 184 24.08 2.62 -6.15
CA GLY A 184 23.62 3.91 -5.61
C GLY A 184 22.32 3.81 -4.78
N ILE A 185 21.49 2.79 -4.98
CA ILE A 185 20.18 2.62 -4.34
C ILE A 185 20.22 2.62 -2.80
N PRO A 186 21.15 1.91 -2.12
CA PRO A 186 21.23 1.92 -0.65
C PRO A 186 21.41 3.32 -0.06
N THR A 187 22.13 4.19 -0.76
CA THR A 187 22.35 5.58 -0.33
C THR A 187 21.07 6.41 -0.51
N GLN A 188 20.35 6.22 -1.61
CA GLN A 188 19.08 6.89 -1.88
C GLN A 188 18.00 6.45 -0.87
N LEU A 189 17.91 5.16 -0.54
CA LEU A 189 16.99 4.64 0.47
C LEU A 189 17.29 5.21 1.87
N LYS A 190 18.57 5.34 2.25
CA LYS A 190 18.95 5.98 3.51
C LYS A 190 18.53 7.45 3.57
N ALA A 191 18.61 8.18 2.47
CA ALA A 191 18.17 9.57 2.39
C ALA A 191 16.65 9.73 2.52
N LEU A 192 15.87 8.71 2.18
CA LEU A 192 14.40 8.70 2.30
C LEU A 192 13.88 8.26 3.69
N GLN A 193 14.72 7.60 4.51
CA GLN A 193 14.34 7.13 5.86
C GLN A 193 13.84 8.23 6.81
N PRO A 194 14.38 9.46 6.84
CA PRO A 194 13.89 10.53 7.70
C PRO A 194 12.47 10.98 7.36
N MET A 195 12.02 10.79 6.12
CA MET A 195 10.68 11.17 5.66
C MET A 195 9.59 10.15 6.04
N ALA A 196 9.97 8.97 6.50
CA ALA A 196 9.05 7.89 6.89
C ALA A 196 8.68 7.89 8.38
N ARG A 197 9.21 8.82 9.20
CA ARG A 197 8.82 8.95 10.61
C ARG A 197 7.62 9.88 10.71
N PRO A 198 6.45 9.40 11.15
CA PRO A 198 5.40 10.30 11.58
C PRO A 198 5.92 11.11 12.76
N THR A 199 5.83 12.40 12.68
CA THR A 199 6.01 13.31 13.81
C THR A 199 4.99 12.97 14.90
N PRO A 200 5.36 13.02 16.18
CA PRO A 200 4.51 12.66 17.32
C PRO A 200 3.24 13.49 17.42
#